data_ad8819b1732b7b81a257fb1d13be493a
#
_entry.id   ad8819b1732b7b81a257fb1d13be493a
#
_cell.length_a   1.000
_cell.length_b   1.000
_cell.length_c   1.000
_cell.angle_alpha   90.00
_cell.angle_beta   90.00
_cell.angle_gamma   90.00
#
_symmetry.space_group_name_H-M   'P 1'
#
loop_
_entity.id
_entity.type
_entity.pdbx_description
1 polymer ?
#
loop_
_entity_poly.entity_id
_entity_poly.type
_entity_poly.pdbx_seq_one_letter_code
_entity_poly.pdbx_strand_id
1 'polypeptide(L)'
;MAGVDPVVLVAHGSRDPRAAAATRALAGAVAAARPGAVVLPSWLDHTEPTPVEVLRGLAAVGHPRAVLVPLLLTAAYHRRVDVPAAVAEAGAAGPPMAVRVTDVLGPVGAVVDATLLAGLRQRLAEAEPGRFDALVLAAAGTRDARARASVGRVATALGASYGVPCRVAYASAAAPSTGAAVARFRAAGAGRVAVSAYFLAPGLFHDAVTAVAREAGAVAVSAPLGDTPDLVRLLLSRITPGEKGERPASGLAGRSVVCGQAE
;
A
#
# COMPACT_ATOMS: atom_id res chain seq x y z
N MET A 1 -20.81 1.83 26.06
CA MET A 1 -19.72 1.01 25.50
C MET A 1 -19.07 1.82 24.37
N ALA A 2 -17.77 2.11 24.43
CA ALA A 2 -17.09 2.78 23.31
C ALA A 2 -17.13 1.82 22.11
N GLY A 3 -17.86 2.19 21.07
CA GLY A 3 -17.94 1.41 19.82
C GLY A 3 -16.57 1.32 19.17
N VAL A 4 -16.37 0.26 18.36
CA VAL A 4 -15.15 0.09 17.55
C VAL A 4 -15.13 1.20 16.49
N ASP A 5 -14.02 1.96 16.42
CA ASP A 5 -13.90 3.03 15.43
C ASP A 5 -14.02 2.47 14.00
N PRO A 6 -14.83 3.09 13.12
CA PRO A 6 -14.92 2.69 11.73
C PRO A 6 -13.58 2.85 11.02
N VAL A 7 -13.34 1.98 10.06
CA VAL A 7 -12.11 1.92 9.27
C VAL A 7 -12.40 2.32 7.83
N VAL A 8 -11.67 3.29 7.31
CA VAL A 8 -11.75 3.73 5.92
C VAL A 8 -10.48 3.29 5.20
N LEU A 9 -10.62 2.34 4.29
CA LEU A 9 -9.52 1.88 3.44
C LEU A 9 -9.43 2.78 2.21
N VAL A 10 -8.29 3.46 2.02
CA VAL A 10 -8.11 4.42 0.93
C VAL A 10 -7.15 3.85 -0.10
N ALA A 11 -7.68 3.43 -1.25
CA ALA A 11 -6.90 3.03 -2.41
C ALA A 11 -6.66 4.23 -3.35
N HIS A 12 -5.67 4.11 -4.24
CA HIS A 12 -5.44 5.13 -5.26
C HIS A 12 -6.62 5.26 -6.22
N GLY A 13 -7.20 4.13 -6.61
CA GLY A 13 -8.19 4.04 -7.68
C GLY A 13 -7.56 3.59 -9.01
N SER A 14 -8.41 3.13 -9.91
CA SER A 14 -8.02 2.65 -11.23
C SER A 14 -9.22 2.64 -12.16
N ARG A 15 -8.98 2.84 -13.46
CA ARG A 15 -10.00 2.62 -14.50
C ARG A 15 -10.29 1.12 -14.73
N ASP A 16 -9.45 0.23 -14.22
CA ASP A 16 -9.67 -1.20 -14.27
C ASP A 16 -10.61 -1.64 -13.14
N PRO A 17 -11.80 -2.17 -13.43
CA PRO A 17 -12.78 -2.54 -12.40
C PRO A 17 -12.31 -3.65 -11.47
N ARG A 18 -11.34 -4.47 -11.89
CA ARG A 18 -10.74 -5.52 -11.07
C ARG A 18 -10.03 -4.95 -9.84
N ALA A 19 -9.43 -3.75 -9.97
CA ALA A 19 -8.78 -3.08 -8.85
C ALA A 19 -9.79 -2.67 -7.75
N ALA A 20 -10.94 -2.11 -8.15
CA ALA A 20 -12.00 -1.76 -7.21
C ALA A 20 -12.62 -3.00 -6.56
N ALA A 21 -12.81 -4.09 -7.33
CA ALA A 21 -13.31 -5.36 -6.81
C ALA A 21 -12.35 -5.95 -5.75
N ALA A 22 -11.03 -5.94 -6.01
CA ALA A 22 -10.01 -6.40 -5.06
C ALA A 22 -10.00 -5.55 -3.78
N THR A 23 -10.17 -4.22 -3.89
CA THR A 23 -10.26 -3.33 -2.72
C THR A 23 -11.50 -3.64 -1.88
N ARG A 24 -12.66 -3.90 -2.51
CA ARG A 24 -13.89 -4.30 -1.80
C ARG A 24 -13.75 -5.68 -1.13
N ALA A 25 -13.13 -6.65 -1.81
CA ALA A 25 -12.84 -7.98 -1.23
C ALA A 25 -11.96 -7.85 0.01
N LEU A 26 -10.88 -7.04 -0.08
CA LEU A 26 -10.00 -6.77 1.06
C LEU A 26 -10.76 -6.10 2.22
N ALA A 27 -11.65 -5.13 1.94
CA ALA A 27 -12.48 -4.51 2.98
C ALA A 27 -13.39 -5.53 3.66
N GLY A 28 -14.01 -6.43 2.90
CA GLY A 28 -14.81 -7.54 3.42
C GLY A 28 -14.00 -8.49 4.30
N ALA A 29 -12.79 -8.86 3.86
CA ALA A 29 -11.89 -9.73 4.63
C ALA A 29 -11.44 -9.08 5.96
N VAL A 30 -11.15 -7.76 5.97
CA VAL A 30 -10.83 -7.02 7.20
C VAL A 30 -12.05 -6.92 8.12
N ALA A 31 -13.25 -6.69 7.59
CA ALA A 31 -14.48 -6.66 8.37
C ALA A 31 -14.78 -8.01 9.03
N ALA A 32 -14.60 -9.11 8.28
CA ALA A 32 -14.75 -10.47 8.82
C ALA A 32 -13.75 -10.78 9.93
N ALA A 33 -12.52 -10.29 9.82
CA ALA A 33 -11.47 -10.49 10.83
C ALA A 33 -11.58 -9.53 12.03
N ARG A 34 -12.50 -8.54 11.99
CA ARG A 34 -12.74 -7.56 13.06
C ARG A 34 -14.25 -7.42 13.33
N PRO A 35 -14.89 -8.38 13.99
CA PRO A 35 -16.32 -8.35 14.24
C PRO A 35 -16.76 -7.05 14.94
N GLY A 36 -17.86 -6.46 14.48
CA GLY A 36 -18.40 -5.20 15.00
C GLY A 36 -17.73 -3.93 14.44
N ALA A 37 -16.70 -4.03 13.64
CA ALA A 37 -16.12 -2.88 12.94
C ALA A 37 -16.83 -2.61 11.61
N VAL A 38 -17.13 -1.34 11.36
CA VAL A 38 -17.52 -0.85 10.03
C VAL A 38 -16.24 -0.64 9.21
N VAL A 39 -16.07 -1.34 8.08
CA VAL A 39 -14.91 -1.22 7.20
C VAL A 39 -15.39 -0.79 5.82
N LEU A 40 -14.99 0.40 5.39
CA LEU A 40 -15.46 1.03 4.15
C LEU A 40 -14.29 1.26 3.19
N PRO A 41 -14.40 0.78 1.94
CA PRO A 41 -13.44 1.11 0.90
C PRO A 41 -13.70 2.51 0.35
N SER A 42 -12.64 3.20 -0.07
CA SER A 42 -12.72 4.50 -0.77
C SER A 42 -11.53 4.65 -1.72
N TRP A 43 -11.64 5.59 -2.66
CA TRP A 43 -10.63 5.79 -3.70
C TRP A 43 -10.32 7.26 -3.90
N LEU A 44 -9.04 7.58 -4.14
CA LEU A 44 -8.59 8.94 -4.38
C LEU A 44 -8.96 9.42 -5.79
N ASP A 45 -9.09 8.47 -6.75
CA ASP A 45 -9.32 8.79 -8.15
C ASP A 45 -10.07 7.64 -8.86
N HIS A 46 -10.72 7.93 -10.00
CA HIS A 46 -11.37 6.99 -10.93
C HIS A 46 -12.52 6.13 -10.39
N THR A 47 -12.81 6.13 -9.11
CA THR A 47 -13.81 5.24 -8.49
C THR A 47 -14.45 5.93 -7.29
N GLU A 48 -15.70 5.67 -7.04
CA GLU A 48 -16.47 6.17 -5.89
C GLU A 48 -16.76 5.04 -4.87
N PRO A 49 -16.99 5.42 -3.60
CA PRO A 49 -16.93 6.76 -3.01
C PRO A 49 -15.52 7.27 -2.75
N THR A 50 -15.34 8.59 -2.74
CA THR A 50 -14.10 9.25 -2.30
C THR A 50 -13.92 9.15 -0.78
N PRO A 51 -12.69 9.31 -0.25
CA PRO A 51 -12.48 9.37 1.20
C PRO A 51 -13.25 10.50 1.88
N VAL A 52 -13.44 11.63 1.21
CA VAL A 52 -14.21 12.78 1.71
C VAL A 52 -15.67 12.41 1.93
N GLU A 53 -16.30 11.77 0.94
CA GLU A 53 -17.70 11.33 1.01
C GLU A 53 -17.92 10.32 2.13
N VAL A 54 -17.00 9.32 2.25
CA VAL A 54 -17.08 8.30 3.30
C VAL A 54 -16.93 8.93 4.69
N LEU A 55 -15.95 9.82 4.89
CA LEU A 55 -15.74 10.47 6.18
C LEU A 55 -16.91 11.38 6.57
N ARG A 56 -17.46 12.15 5.63
CA ARG A 56 -18.66 12.96 5.85
C ARG A 56 -19.88 12.10 6.20
N GLY A 57 -20.07 10.97 5.52
CA GLY A 57 -21.14 10.01 5.83
C GLY A 57 -21.02 9.45 7.25
N LEU A 58 -19.82 9.06 7.67
CA LEU A 58 -19.55 8.59 9.03
C LEU A 58 -19.83 9.68 10.10
N ALA A 59 -19.39 10.91 9.84
CA ALA A 59 -19.63 12.03 10.74
C ALA A 59 -21.15 12.35 10.85
N ALA A 60 -21.87 12.31 9.73
CA ALA A 60 -23.32 12.58 9.69
C ALA A 60 -24.15 11.55 10.49
N VAL A 61 -23.71 10.30 10.57
CA VAL A 61 -24.37 9.27 11.40
C VAL A 61 -23.83 9.21 12.84
N GLY A 62 -23.02 10.20 13.23
CA GLY A 62 -22.62 10.41 14.62
C GLY A 62 -21.37 9.67 15.07
N HIS A 63 -20.53 9.16 14.17
CA HIS A 63 -19.24 8.60 14.57
C HIS A 63 -18.28 9.71 15.01
N PRO A 64 -17.77 9.70 16.27
CA PRO A 64 -16.86 10.74 16.76
C PRO A 64 -15.41 10.53 16.30
N ARG A 65 -15.07 9.33 15.85
CA ARG A 65 -13.72 8.95 15.42
C ARG A 65 -13.78 8.01 14.22
N ALA A 66 -12.72 8.03 13.41
CA ALA A 66 -12.46 7.06 12.34
C ALA A 66 -10.97 6.76 12.21
N VAL A 67 -10.64 5.57 11.70
CA VAL A 67 -9.28 5.18 11.33
C VAL A 67 -9.19 5.13 9.80
N LEU A 68 -8.30 5.93 9.22
CA LEU A 68 -8.05 5.94 7.79
C LEU A 68 -6.75 5.18 7.49
N VAL A 69 -6.83 4.17 6.65
CA VAL A 69 -5.71 3.29 6.27
C VAL A 69 -5.38 3.47 4.81
N PRO A 70 -4.24 4.12 4.48
CA PRO A 70 -3.78 4.21 3.10
C PRO A 70 -3.37 2.84 2.57
N LEU A 71 -4.07 2.32 1.55
CA LEU A 71 -3.69 1.11 0.82
C LEU A 71 -2.54 1.43 -0.15
N LEU A 72 -1.37 1.74 0.40
CA LEU A 72 -0.18 2.15 -0.31
C LEU A 72 1.02 1.31 0.14
N LEU A 73 1.80 0.83 -0.81
CA LEU A 73 3.03 0.05 -0.55
C LEU A 73 4.28 0.92 -0.42
N THR A 74 4.16 2.24 -0.59
CA THR A 74 5.24 3.22 -0.38
C THR A 74 4.68 4.53 0.18
N ALA A 75 5.47 5.22 1.00
CA ALA A 75 5.14 6.54 1.53
C ALA A 75 5.49 7.66 0.51
N ALA A 76 4.99 7.58 -0.73
CA ALA A 76 5.17 8.58 -1.78
C ALA A 76 4.16 9.74 -1.67
N TYR A 77 3.93 10.46 -2.76
CA TYR A 77 3.13 11.70 -2.83
C TYR A 77 1.72 11.55 -2.21
N HIS A 78 0.97 10.52 -2.59
CA HIS A 78 -0.43 10.32 -2.12
C HIS A 78 -0.54 10.26 -0.60
N ARG A 79 0.41 9.60 0.09
CA ARG A 79 0.43 9.54 1.57
C ARG A 79 0.67 10.91 2.20
N ARG A 80 1.48 11.77 1.56
CA ARG A 80 1.92 13.06 2.14
C ARG A 80 1.01 14.22 1.78
N VAL A 81 0.28 14.13 0.69
CA VAL A 81 -0.52 15.25 0.13
C VAL A 81 -2.00 14.88 0.05
N ASP A 82 -2.36 13.87 -0.72
CA ASP A 82 -3.76 13.61 -1.05
C ASP A 82 -4.57 13.10 0.15
N VAL A 83 -3.99 12.20 0.95
CA VAL A 83 -4.68 11.68 2.15
C VAL A 83 -4.89 12.75 3.21
N PRO A 84 -3.91 13.58 3.60
CA PRO A 84 -4.14 14.70 4.52
C PRO A 84 -5.12 15.75 3.97
N ALA A 85 -5.07 16.04 2.66
CA ALA A 85 -6.00 16.96 2.02
C ALA A 85 -7.45 16.47 2.11
N ALA A 86 -7.69 15.19 1.82
CA ALA A 86 -9.03 14.59 1.93
C ALA A 86 -9.57 14.62 3.37
N VAL A 87 -8.72 14.39 4.39
CA VAL A 87 -9.12 14.48 5.79
C VAL A 87 -9.46 15.94 6.17
N ALA A 88 -8.64 16.91 5.75
CA ALA A 88 -8.89 18.33 6.00
C ALA A 88 -10.19 18.80 5.33
N GLU A 89 -10.42 18.42 4.07
CA GLU A 89 -11.62 18.74 3.33
C GLU A 89 -12.88 18.12 3.96
N ALA A 90 -12.81 16.88 4.41
CA ALA A 90 -13.93 16.23 5.09
C ALA A 90 -14.33 16.97 6.37
N GLY A 91 -13.34 17.45 7.14
CA GLY A 91 -13.55 18.19 8.38
C GLY A 91 -14.04 19.62 8.22
N ALA A 92 -13.86 20.24 7.04
CA ALA A 92 -14.21 21.64 6.81
C ALA A 92 -15.74 21.89 6.72
N ALA A 93 -16.55 20.88 6.41
CA ALA A 93 -17.97 21.04 6.08
C ALA A 93 -18.88 19.98 6.73
N GLY A 94 -18.57 19.52 7.96
CA GLY A 94 -19.37 18.51 8.64
C GLY A 94 -19.24 18.54 10.16
N PRO A 95 -19.96 17.67 10.88
CA PRO A 95 -19.79 17.49 12.31
C PRO A 95 -18.32 17.12 12.64
N PRO A 96 -17.79 17.57 13.78
CA PRO A 96 -16.40 17.27 14.17
C PRO A 96 -16.20 15.78 14.35
N MET A 97 -15.21 15.21 13.63
CA MET A 97 -14.79 13.83 13.75
C MET A 97 -13.27 13.73 13.78
N ALA A 98 -12.71 13.05 14.77
CA ALA A 98 -11.28 12.82 14.84
C ALA A 98 -10.86 11.68 13.90
N VAL A 99 -10.00 11.97 12.92
CA VAL A 99 -9.50 10.98 11.96
C VAL A 99 -8.04 10.65 12.25
N ARG A 100 -7.79 9.40 12.62
CA ARG A 100 -6.42 8.87 12.76
C ARG A 100 -5.98 8.23 11.45
N VAL A 101 -4.93 8.78 10.83
CA VAL A 101 -4.33 8.23 9.62
C VAL A 101 -3.18 7.30 10.01
N THR A 102 -3.23 6.05 9.54
CA THR A 102 -2.18 5.06 9.82
C THR A 102 -0.96 5.25 8.91
N ASP A 103 0.10 4.48 9.20
CA ASP A 103 1.19 4.30 8.25
C ASP A 103 0.75 3.48 7.03
N VAL A 104 1.56 3.55 5.97
CA VAL A 104 1.39 2.73 4.75
C VAL A 104 1.64 1.25 5.05
N LEU A 105 1.23 0.38 4.11
CA LEU A 105 1.45 -1.08 4.22
C LEU A 105 2.89 -1.49 3.91
N GLY A 106 3.59 -0.68 3.12
CA GLY A 106 5.01 -0.90 2.83
C GLY A 106 5.93 -0.56 4.01
N PRO A 107 7.26 -0.60 3.79
CA PRO A 107 8.23 -0.35 4.85
C PRO A 107 8.05 1.01 5.53
N VAL A 108 8.08 1.00 6.87
CA VAL A 108 8.10 2.18 7.71
C VAL A 108 9.53 2.38 8.22
N GLY A 109 10.15 3.49 7.88
CA GLY A 109 11.57 3.70 8.15
C GLY A 109 12.45 2.65 7.44
N ALA A 110 13.32 1.98 8.18
CA ALA A 110 14.20 0.94 7.67
C ALA A 110 13.58 -0.47 7.73
N VAL A 111 12.46 -0.63 8.45
CA VAL A 111 11.89 -1.94 8.76
C VAL A 111 10.97 -2.42 7.63
N VAL A 112 11.17 -3.66 7.20
CA VAL A 112 10.25 -4.40 6.33
C VAL A 112 9.43 -5.34 7.22
N ASP A 113 8.12 -5.20 7.17
CA ASP A 113 7.21 -6.00 7.98
C ASP A 113 7.26 -7.48 7.57
N ALA A 114 7.42 -8.38 8.54
CA ALA A 114 7.49 -9.82 8.27
C ALA A 114 6.19 -10.36 7.66
N THR A 115 5.05 -9.77 8.03
CA THR A 115 3.74 -10.14 7.49
C THR A 115 3.61 -9.75 6.02
N LEU A 116 4.16 -8.58 5.62
CA LEU A 116 4.23 -8.19 4.21
C LEU A 116 5.07 -9.19 3.40
N LEU A 117 6.23 -9.60 3.93
CA LEU A 117 7.08 -10.61 3.28
C LEU A 117 6.38 -11.97 3.19
N ALA A 118 5.64 -12.37 4.23
CA ALA A 118 4.86 -13.61 4.21
C ALA A 118 3.80 -13.60 3.09
N GLY A 119 3.06 -12.50 2.93
CA GLY A 119 2.09 -12.35 1.85
C GLY A 119 2.71 -12.41 0.44
N LEU A 120 3.87 -11.78 0.24
CA LEU A 120 4.61 -11.86 -1.03
C LEU A 120 5.09 -13.29 -1.31
N ARG A 121 5.57 -13.99 -0.28
CA ARG A 121 6.01 -15.40 -0.39
C ARG A 121 4.84 -16.32 -0.70
N GLN A 122 3.70 -16.12 -0.04
CA GLN A 122 2.47 -16.87 -0.31
C GLN A 122 2.06 -16.72 -1.78
N ARG A 123 1.96 -15.48 -2.28
CA ARG A 123 1.59 -15.22 -3.69
C ARG A 123 2.59 -15.81 -4.69
N LEU A 124 3.88 -15.80 -4.34
CA LEU A 124 4.88 -16.43 -5.19
C LEU A 124 4.74 -17.96 -5.18
N ALA A 125 4.48 -18.58 -4.03
CA ALA A 125 4.24 -20.02 -3.93
C ALA A 125 3.00 -20.46 -4.73
N GLU A 126 1.90 -19.70 -4.68
CA GLU A 126 0.67 -19.92 -5.45
C GLU A 126 0.92 -19.87 -6.98
N ALA A 127 1.95 -19.16 -7.44
CA ALA A 127 2.35 -19.14 -8.85
C ALA A 127 3.20 -20.34 -9.27
N GLU A 128 3.49 -21.28 -8.37
CA GLU A 128 4.19 -22.55 -8.59
C GLU A 128 5.51 -22.40 -9.39
N PRO A 129 6.43 -21.51 -9.01
CA PRO A 129 7.66 -21.27 -9.78
C PRO A 129 8.60 -22.48 -9.83
N GLY A 130 8.40 -23.49 -8.98
CA GLY A 130 9.37 -24.53 -8.71
C GLY A 130 10.68 -23.93 -8.12
N ARG A 131 11.83 -24.55 -8.41
CA ARG A 131 13.13 -23.95 -8.06
C ARG A 131 13.44 -22.80 -9.01
N PHE A 132 14.00 -21.72 -8.48
CA PHE A 132 14.46 -20.57 -9.25
C PHE A 132 15.78 -20.05 -8.68
N ASP A 133 16.59 -19.41 -9.53
CA ASP A 133 17.95 -18.97 -9.22
C ASP A 133 18.03 -17.47 -8.93
N ALA A 134 17.01 -16.72 -9.36
CA ALA A 134 16.92 -15.28 -9.20
C ALA A 134 15.46 -14.82 -9.11
N LEU A 135 15.26 -13.67 -8.48
CA LEU A 135 13.95 -13.08 -8.25
C LEU A 135 13.93 -11.62 -8.72
N VAL A 136 12.83 -11.22 -9.34
CA VAL A 136 12.52 -9.81 -9.64
C VAL A 136 11.33 -9.39 -8.79
N LEU A 137 11.47 -8.31 -8.01
CA LEU A 137 10.35 -7.65 -7.35
C LEU A 137 9.82 -6.55 -8.27
N ALA A 138 8.64 -6.77 -8.86
CA ALA A 138 8.03 -5.85 -9.81
C ALA A 138 7.05 -4.90 -9.11
N ALA A 139 7.28 -3.60 -9.19
CA ALA A 139 6.48 -2.55 -8.56
C ALA A 139 5.93 -1.56 -9.61
N ALA A 140 4.95 -0.74 -9.23
CA ALA A 140 4.37 0.27 -10.11
C ALA A 140 5.41 1.28 -10.61
N GLY A 141 6.30 1.71 -9.73
CA GLY A 141 7.31 2.73 -10.02
C GLY A 141 6.95 4.10 -9.44
N THR A 142 7.99 4.90 -9.23
CA THR A 142 7.88 6.27 -8.72
C THR A 142 9.15 7.05 -9.00
N ARG A 143 9.04 8.39 -9.14
CA ARG A 143 10.19 9.30 -9.23
C ARG A 143 10.81 9.61 -7.86
N ASP A 144 10.09 9.36 -6.76
CA ASP A 144 10.58 9.57 -5.39
C ASP A 144 11.68 8.55 -5.05
N ALA A 145 12.91 9.04 -4.84
CA ALA A 145 14.07 8.20 -4.53
C ALA A 145 13.93 7.46 -3.19
N ARG A 146 13.28 8.08 -2.18
CA ARG A 146 13.05 7.45 -0.87
C ARG A 146 12.06 6.29 -0.98
N ALA A 147 11.00 6.49 -1.77
CA ALA A 147 10.04 5.43 -2.06
C ALA A 147 10.71 4.27 -2.83
N ARG A 148 11.56 4.55 -3.84
CA ARG A 148 12.34 3.50 -4.52
C ARG A 148 13.26 2.75 -3.57
N ALA A 149 13.95 3.46 -2.67
CA ALA A 149 14.81 2.83 -1.66
C ALA A 149 14.01 1.90 -0.72
N SER A 150 12.75 2.27 -0.38
CA SER A 150 11.89 1.38 0.42
C SER A 150 11.51 0.09 -0.32
N VAL A 151 11.22 0.17 -1.62
CA VAL A 151 10.99 -1.02 -2.47
C VAL A 151 12.26 -1.89 -2.55
N GLY A 152 13.44 -1.25 -2.66
CA GLY A 152 14.72 -1.93 -2.62
C GLY A 152 14.94 -2.77 -1.36
N ARG A 153 14.52 -2.25 -0.19
CA ARG A 153 14.59 -3.02 1.06
C ARG A 153 13.69 -4.25 1.04
N VAL A 154 12.49 -4.14 0.48
CA VAL A 154 11.60 -5.30 0.30
C VAL A 154 12.25 -6.34 -0.60
N ALA A 155 12.85 -5.93 -1.72
CA ALA A 155 13.53 -6.85 -2.63
C ALA A 155 14.70 -7.56 -1.94
N THR A 156 15.52 -6.83 -1.18
CA THR A 156 16.63 -7.42 -0.42
C THR A 156 16.12 -8.44 0.59
N ALA A 157 15.10 -8.09 1.38
CA ALA A 157 14.55 -8.99 2.40
C ALA A 157 13.86 -10.23 1.77
N LEU A 158 13.15 -10.05 0.66
CA LEU A 158 12.52 -11.14 -0.06
C LEU A 158 13.55 -12.09 -0.67
N GLY A 159 14.59 -11.55 -1.33
CA GLY A 159 15.70 -12.35 -1.87
C GLY A 159 16.40 -13.15 -0.78
N ALA A 160 16.70 -12.52 0.34
CA ALA A 160 17.32 -13.19 1.50
C ALA A 160 16.44 -14.34 2.04
N SER A 161 15.11 -14.18 2.04
CA SER A 161 14.20 -15.24 2.50
C SER A 161 14.17 -16.50 1.62
N TYR A 162 14.65 -16.39 0.39
CA TYR A 162 14.80 -17.51 -0.55
C TYR A 162 16.25 -17.91 -0.81
N GLY A 163 17.22 -17.17 -0.29
CA GLY A 163 18.63 -17.41 -0.54
C GLY A 163 19.06 -17.13 -1.99
N VAL A 164 18.32 -16.26 -2.72
CA VAL A 164 18.62 -15.92 -4.11
C VAL A 164 18.76 -14.40 -4.30
N PRO A 165 19.51 -13.95 -5.31
CA PRO A 165 19.55 -12.53 -5.66
C PRO A 165 18.16 -12.03 -6.07
N CYS A 166 17.77 -10.86 -5.53
CA CYS A 166 16.51 -10.19 -5.91
C CYS A 166 16.81 -8.77 -6.38
N ARG A 167 16.21 -8.35 -7.51
CA ARG A 167 16.30 -7.00 -8.06
C ARG A 167 14.92 -6.39 -8.21
N VAL A 168 14.85 -5.07 -7.98
CA VAL A 168 13.62 -4.31 -8.25
C VAL A 168 13.50 -4.03 -9.74
N ALA A 169 12.26 -4.09 -10.25
CA ALA A 169 11.86 -3.60 -11.55
C ALA A 169 10.55 -2.82 -11.45
N TYR A 170 10.27 -1.99 -12.45
CA TYR A 170 9.14 -1.07 -12.40
C TYR A 170 8.29 -1.18 -13.67
N ALA A 171 6.96 -1.02 -13.49
CA ALA A 171 6.02 -0.93 -14.60
C ALA A 171 6.10 0.41 -15.32
N SER A 172 6.44 1.50 -14.58
CA SER A 172 6.52 2.87 -15.10
C SER A 172 7.48 3.73 -14.30
N ALA A 173 7.70 4.97 -14.72
CA ALA A 173 8.35 6.07 -14.01
C ALA A 173 9.80 5.83 -13.53
N ALA A 174 10.35 4.64 -13.63
CA ALA A 174 11.72 4.29 -13.23
C ALA A 174 12.24 3.08 -14.01
N ALA A 175 13.56 2.93 -14.05
CA ALA A 175 14.24 1.78 -14.64
C ALA A 175 14.78 0.85 -13.51
N PRO A 176 15.04 -0.42 -13.85
CA PRO A 176 14.74 -1.14 -15.09
C PRO A 176 13.26 -1.54 -15.22
N SER A 177 12.80 -1.83 -16.46
CA SER A 177 11.55 -2.54 -16.66
C SER A 177 11.68 -4.00 -16.21
N THR A 178 10.53 -4.67 -15.99
CA THR A 178 10.53 -6.07 -15.53
C THR A 178 11.17 -7.00 -16.56
N GLY A 179 10.86 -6.83 -17.85
CA GLY A 179 11.50 -7.61 -18.91
C GLY A 179 13.03 -7.42 -18.94
N ALA A 180 13.51 -6.17 -18.82
CA ALA A 180 14.94 -5.88 -18.78
C ALA A 180 15.63 -6.50 -17.55
N ALA A 181 14.97 -6.52 -16.39
CA ALA A 181 15.52 -7.13 -15.19
C ALA A 181 15.63 -8.66 -15.30
N VAL A 182 14.60 -9.32 -15.88
CA VAL A 182 14.61 -10.76 -16.17
C VAL A 182 15.71 -11.09 -17.16
N ALA A 183 15.78 -10.38 -18.29
CA ALA A 183 16.82 -10.59 -19.32
C ALA A 183 18.23 -10.41 -18.74
N ARG A 184 18.45 -9.43 -17.87
CA ARG A 184 19.74 -9.19 -17.23
C ARG A 184 20.15 -10.34 -16.29
N PHE A 185 19.22 -10.93 -15.55
CA PHE A 185 19.52 -12.12 -14.75
C PHE A 185 19.87 -13.32 -15.62
N ARG A 186 19.13 -13.54 -16.69
CA ARG A 186 19.41 -14.62 -17.64
C ARG A 186 20.78 -14.46 -18.32
N ALA A 187 21.11 -13.25 -18.75
CA ALA A 187 22.42 -12.94 -19.32
C ALA A 187 23.57 -13.13 -18.30
N ALA A 188 23.28 -13.02 -17.00
CA ALA A 188 24.22 -13.30 -15.92
C ALA A 188 24.28 -14.80 -15.52
N GLY A 189 23.62 -15.70 -16.28
CA GLY A 189 23.67 -17.15 -16.07
C GLY A 189 22.53 -17.73 -15.21
N ALA A 190 21.55 -16.92 -14.76
CA ALA A 190 20.40 -17.46 -14.07
C ALA A 190 19.52 -18.26 -15.05
N GLY A 191 19.36 -19.55 -14.81
CA GLY A 191 18.54 -20.44 -15.64
C GLY A 191 17.04 -20.21 -15.46
N ARG A 192 16.62 -19.87 -14.24
CA ARG A 192 15.22 -19.73 -13.85
C ARG A 192 14.98 -18.48 -13.04
N VAL A 193 14.28 -17.51 -13.60
CA VAL A 193 13.96 -16.23 -12.96
C VAL A 193 12.48 -16.17 -12.65
N ALA A 194 12.10 -15.99 -11.38
CA ALA A 194 10.73 -15.76 -10.96
C ALA A 194 10.46 -14.26 -10.73
N VAL A 195 9.20 -13.85 -10.80
CA VAL A 195 8.78 -12.46 -10.58
C VAL A 195 7.73 -12.40 -9.48
N SER A 196 8.00 -11.63 -8.43
CA SER A 196 7.05 -11.32 -7.37
C SER A 196 6.39 -9.96 -7.64
N ALA A 197 5.07 -9.93 -7.70
CA ALA A 197 4.28 -8.74 -7.97
C ALA A 197 4.06 -7.92 -6.69
N TYR A 198 4.71 -6.76 -6.60
CA TYR A 198 4.56 -5.81 -5.48
C TYR A 198 3.43 -4.83 -5.79
N PHE A 199 2.21 -5.38 -5.83
CA PHE A 199 0.96 -4.68 -6.08
C PHE A 199 -0.10 -5.15 -5.09
N LEU A 200 -1.08 -4.29 -4.78
CA LEU A 200 -2.20 -4.64 -3.91
C LEU A 200 -3.35 -5.28 -4.69
N ALA A 201 -3.53 -4.90 -5.96
CA ALA A 201 -4.66 -5.31 -6.78
C ALA A 201 -4.23 -5.60 -8.22
N PRO A 202 -4.98 -6.42 -8.97
CA PRO A 202 -4.80 -6.56 -10.42
C PRO A 202 -5.12 -5.25 -11.14
N GLY A 203 -4.59 -5.09 -12.34
CA GLY A 203 -4.80 -3.93 -13.19
C GLY A 203 -3.74 -3.80 -14.27
N LEU A 204 -3.81 -2.72 -15.05
CA LEU A 204 -2.98 -2.51 -16.24
C LEU A 204 -1.46 -2.63 -15.97
N PHE A 205 -0.98 -2.15 -14.82
CA PHE A 205 0.45 -2.28 -14.47
C PHE A 205 0.86 -3.72 -14.18
N HIS A 206 0.03 -4.48 -13.47
CA HIS A 206 0.30 -5.88 -13.21
C HIS A 206 0.26 -6.70 -14.51
N ASP A 207 -0.70 -6.43 -15.39
CA ASP A 207 -0.82 -7.10 -16.68
C ASP A 207 0.40 -6.81 -17.57
N ALA A 208 0.81 -5.53 -17.66
CA ALA A 208 1.99 -5.13 -18.42
C ALA A 208 3.28 -5.78 -17.88
N VAL A 209 3.46 -5.79 -16.55
CA VAL A 209 4.59 -6.47 -15.90
C VAL A 209 4.58 -7.96 -16.23
N THR A 210 3.42 -8.61 -16.18
CA THR A 210 3.26 -10.04 -16.44
C THR A 210 3.61 -10.36 -17.90
N ALA A 211 3.14 -9.57 -18.84
CA ALA A 211 3.39 -9.76 -20.26
C ALA A 211 4.90 -9.68 -20.56
N VAL A 212 5.55 -8.58 -20.19
CA VAL A 212 6.99 -8.39 -20.48
C VAL A 212 7.90 -9.34 -19.69
N ALA A 213 7.48 -9.80 -18.51
CA ALA A 213 8.22 -10.80 -17.74
C ALA A 213 8.20 -12.17 -18.44
N ARG A 214 7.03 -12.60 -18.91
CA ARG A 214 6.86 -13.87 -19.63
C ARG A 214 7.61 -13.86 -20.96
N GLU A 215 7.51 -12.78 -21.71
CA GLU A 215 8.24 -12.58 -22.96
C GLU A 215 9.76 -12.67 -22.73
N ALA A 216 10.28 -12.10 -21.64
CA ALA A 216 11.69 -12.20 -21.25
C ALA A 216 12.08 -13.58 -20.69
N GLY A 217 11.15 -14.53 -20.57
CA GLY A 217 11.39 -15.90 -20.12
C GLY A 217 11.38 -16.07 -18.58
N ALA A 218 10.60 -15.28 -17.86
CA ALA A 218 10.32 -15.56 -16.45
C ALA A 218 9.54 -16.88 -16.30
N VAL A 219 9.94 -17.72 -15.34
CA VAL A 219 9.31 -19.04 -15.11
C VAL A 219 7.95 -18.93 -14.41
N ALA A 220 7.76 -17.86 -13.63
CA ALA A 220 6.49 -17.56 -12.97
C ALA A 220 6.39 -16.05 -12.68
N VAL A 221 5.16 -15.55 -12.63
CA VAL A 221 4.82 -14.20 -12.15
C VAL A 221 3.70 -14.36 -11.14
N SER A 222 3.90 -13.88 -9.92
CA SER A 222 2.88 -14.00 -8.88
C SER A 222 1.68 -13.07 -9.12
N ALA A 223 0.53 -13.43 -8.57
CA ALA A 223 -0.59 -12.53 -8.42
C ALA A 223 -0.24 -11.35 -7.46
N PRO A 224 -0.99 -10.24 -7.50
CA PRO A 224 -0.93 -9.18 -6.49
C PRO A 224 -1.30 -9.69 -5.09
N LEU A 225 -0.99 -8.92 -4.05
CA LEU A 225 -1.27 -9.29 -2.66
C LEU A 225 -2.76 -9.56 -2.40
N GLY A 226 -3.66 -8.74 -2.97
CA GLY A 226 -5.11 -8.95 -2.87
C GLY A 226 -5.61 -8.93 -1.43
N ASP A 227 -6.47 -9.90 -1.11
CA ASP A 227 -7.09 -10.11 0.20
C ASP A 227 -6.47 -11.28 0.98
N THR A 228 -5.18 -11.57 0.75
CA THR A 228 -4.48 -12.64 1.46
C THR A 228 -4.57 -12.46 2.99
N PRO A 229 -4.62 -13.57 3.76
CA PRO A 229 -4.64 -13.51 5.22
C PRO A 229 -3.48 -12.69 5.81
N ASP A 230 -2.31 -12.72 5.17
CA ASP A 230 -1.16 -11.94 5.59
C ASP A 230 -1.38 -10.43 5.38
N LEU A 231 -1.99 -10.01 4.26
CA LEU A 231 -2.31 -8.60 4.05
C LEU A 231 -3.39 -8.12 5.02
N VAL A 232 -4.39 -8.95 5.31
CA VAL A 232 -5.40 -8.66 6.34
C VAL A 232 -4.74 -8.49 7.71
N ARG A 233 -3.83 -9.40 8.12
CA ARG A 233 -3.09 -9.28 9.38
C ARG A 233 -2.25 -7.99 9.44
N LEU A 234 -1.59 -7.64 8.35
CA LEU A 234 -0.84 -6.39 8.25
C LEU A 234 -1.75 -5.17 8.43
N LEU A 235 -2.91 -5.14 7.78
CA LEU A 235 -3.91 -4.08 7.95
C LEU A 235 -4.38 -3.98 9.40
N LEU A 236 -4.71 -5.09 10.02
CA LEU A 236 -5.13 -5.12 11.43
C LEU A 236 -4.05 -4.56 12.36
N SER A 237 -2.78 -4.86 12.10
CA SER A 237 -1.67 -4.28 12.87
C SER A 237 -1.51 -2.76 12.69
N ARG A 238 -1.94 -2.18 11.56
CA ARG A 238 -1.97 -0.73 11.34
C ARG A 238 -3.20 -0.08 12.00
N ILE A 239 -4.32 -0.79 12.03
CA ILE A 239 -5.57 -0.32 12.61
C ILE A 239 -5.50 -0.29 14.15
N THR A 240 -4.94 -1.33 14.77
CA THR A 240 -4.79 -1.41 16.22
C THR A 240 -3.46 -0.77 16.61
N PRO A 241 -3.46 0.34 17.38
CA PRO A 241 -2.21 0.89 17.89
C PRO A 241 -1.55 -0.17 18.79
N GLY A 242 -0.37 -0.65 18.37
CA GLY A 242 0.50 -1.32 19.32
C GLY A 242 0.94 -0.30 20.39
N GLU A 243 1.20 -0.71 21.61
CA GLU A 243 1.64 0.11 22.76
C GLU A 243 2.99 0.84 22.55
N LYS A 244 3.45 1.00 21.31
CA LYS A 244 4.69 1.71 20.97
C LYS A 244 4.41 2.89 20.05
N GLY A 245 4.26 4.07 20.67
CA GLY A 245 4.54 5.36 20.05
C GLY A 245 3.37 6.08 19.39
N GLU A 246 2.40 6.55 20.17
CA GLU A 246 1.63 7.73 19.82
C GLU A 246 2.58 8.92 19.68
N ARG A 247 2.87 9.29 18.43
CA ARG A 247 3.27 10.68 18.14
C ARG A 247 1.98 11.41 17.79
N PRO A 248 1.50 12.33 18.65
CA PRO A 248 0.40 13.20 18.28
C PRO A 248 0.86 13.99 17.04
N ALA A 249 -0.02 14.13 16.06
CA ALA A 249 0.16 15.09 14.99
C ALA A 249 0.23 16.46 15.67
N SER A 250 1.45 16.99 15.82
CA SER A 250 1.68 18.31 16.39
C SER A 250 0.96 19.32 15.52
N GLY A 251 -0.05 19.96 16.12
CA GLY A 251 -0.80 21.04 15.53
C GLY A 251 0.15 22.14 15.06
N LEU A 252 -0.08 22.62 13.87
CA LEU A 252 0.31 23.95 13.43
C LEU A 252 -0.55 24.94 14.23
N ALA A 253 -0.17 25.16 15.51
CA ALA A 253 -0.64 26.30 16.28
C ALA A 253 -0.01 27.55 15.67
N GLY A 254 -0.85 28.48 15.24
CA GLY A 254 -0.47 29.74 14.64
C GLY A 254 0.53 30.51 15.48
N ARG A 255 1.62 30.92 14.87
CA ARG A 255 2.45 32.04 15.36
C ARG A 255 1.69 33.33 15.07
N SER A 256 1.04 33.83 16.11
CA SER A 256 0.57 35.20 16.15
C SER A 256 1.80 36.14 16.09
N VAL A 257 1.92 36.82 14.96
CA VAL A 257 2.91 37.95 14.87
C VAL A 257 2.29 39.12 15.60
N VAL A 258 2.78 39.40 16.79
CA VAL A 258 2.52 40.66 17.49
C VAL A 258 3.40 41.70 16.83
N CYS A 259 2.77 42.62 16.13
CA CYS A 259 3.39 43.86 15.66
C CYS A 259 3.56 44.79 16.88
N GLY A 260 4.78 44.94 17.39
CA GLY A 260 5.16 45.95 18.38
C GLY A 260 5.64 47.20 17.69
N GLN A 261 4.88 48.28 17.84
CA GLN A 261 5.35 49.65 17.61
C GLN A 261 6.25 50.06 18.79
N ALA A 262 7.32 50.72 18.52
CA ALA A 262 7.90 51.77 19.36
C ALA A 262 9.08 52.42 18.61
N GLU A 263 8.93 53.72 18.41
CA GLU A 263 9.79 54.86 18.54
C GLU A 263 11.19 54.81 17.91
#